data_68a56568af8e070fd721a3d7825d4dac
#
_entry.id   68a56568af8e070fd721a3d7825d4dac
#
_cell.length_a   1.000
_cell.length_b   1.000
_cell.length_c   1.000
_cell.angle_alpha   90.00
_cell.angle_beta   90.00
_cell.angle_gamma   90.00
#
_symmetry.space_group_name_H-M   'P 1'
#
loop_
_entity.id
_entity.type
_entity.pdbx_description
1 polymer ?
#
loop_
_entity_poly.entity_id
_entity_poly.type
_entity_poly.pdbx_seq_one_letter_code
_entity_poly.pdbx_strand_id
1 'polypeptide(L)'
;MAKTDNPNYKTVFVSDLIPYARNSRTHSEVQVSKIASSIKEFGFLNPILIDKDNCIIAGHGRVMAAQKLGLKEVPVLQIGHLSETQKRAYIIADNRLALDAGWDEEMLRAEFNFLGNDGFNLELTGFEIKEISSIFDETKGVKINNEIDDIEHDFFIIKYPPDKKIDVMNVLSESIKDIVGVSLWCDDEQI
;
A
#
# COMPACT_ATOMS: atom_id res chain seq x y z
N MET A 1 -28.99 19.56 4.51
CA MET A 1 -27.83 19.81 5.38
C MET A 1 -27.22 18.46 5.75
N ALA A 2 -25.90 18.28 5.61
CA ALA A 2 -25.23 17.08 6.10
C ALA A 2 -25.39 17.02 7.62
N LYS A 3 -25.81 15.87 8.15
CA LYS A 3 -25.88 15.66 9.60
C LYS A 3 -24.46 15.47 10.11
N THR A 4 -23.99 16.35 10.97
CA THR A 4 -22.74 16.25 11.70
C THR A 4 -23.03 15.81 13.13
N ASP A 5 -23.36 14.55 13.36
CA ASP A 5 -23.31 13.99 14.70
C ASP A 5 -21.84 13.85 15.09
N ASN A 6 -21.48 14.22 16.31
CA ASN A 6 -20.15 13.96 16.82
C ASN A 6 -20.01 12.43 17.03
N PRO A 7 -19.24 11.76 16.19
CA PRO A 7 -19.05 10.33 16.36
C PRO A 7 -18.28 10.05 17.64
N ASN A 8 -18.70 9.02 18.39
CA ASN A 8 -18.06 8.67 19.65
C ASN A 8 -16.84 7.78 19.38
N TYR A 9 -15.65 8.35 19.56
CA TYR A 9 -14.39 7.62 19.49
C TYR A 9 -14.15 6.85 20.79
N LYS A 10 -13.93 5.56 20.69
CA LYS A 10 -13.65 4.68 21.85
C LYS A 10 -12.76 3.51 21.44
N THR A 11 -12.27 2.78 22.42
CA THR A 11 -11.58 1.50 22.24
C THR A 11 -12.52 0.36 22.64
N VAL A 12 -12.57 -0.71 21.86
CA VAL A 12 -13.37 -1.92 22.17
C VAL A 12 -12.53 -3.18 21.98
N PHE A 13 -12.91 -4.25 22.69
CA PHE A 13 -12.28 -5.54 22.45
C PHE A 13 -12.61 -6.06 21.05
N VAL A 14 -11.62 -6.66 20.39
CA VAL A 14 -11.81 -7.25 19.05
C VAL A 14 -12.87 -8.36 19.09
N SER A 15 -12.96 -9.08 20.21
CA SER A 15 -13.99 -10.11 20.45
C SER A 15 -15.42 -9.60 20.51
N ASP A 16 -15.62 -8.33 20.82
CA ASP A 16 -16.93 -7.70 20.97
C ASP A 16 -17.47 -7.13 19.66
N LEU A 17 -16.63 -7.12 18.62
CA LEU A 17 -17.02 -6.65 17.28
C LEU A 17 -17.80 -7.71 16.55
N ILE A 18 -18.96 -7.32 16.01
CA ILE A 18 -19.86 -8.20 15.26
C ILE A 18 -19.66 -7.94 13.76
N PRO A 19 -19.14 -8.89 12.99
CA PRO A 19 -19.04 -8.75 11.55
C PRO A 19 -20.44 -8.59 10.92
N TYR A 20 -20.57 -7.66 9.98
CA TYR A 20 -21.83 -7.53 9.24
C TYR A 20 -22.04 -8.75 8.32
N ALA A 21 -23.07 -9.55 8.61
CA ALA A 21 -23.30 -10.84 7.96
C ALA A 21 -23.51 -10.77 6.42
N ARG A 22 -23.90 -9.61 5.89
CA ARG A 22 -24.10 -9.36 4.46
C ARG A 22 -23.00 -8.50 3.84
N ASN A 23 -21.80 -8.52 4.42
CA ASN A 23 -20.67 -7.82 3.82
C ASN A 23 -20.33 -8.46 2.47
N SER A 24 -20.52 -7.69 1.39
CA SER A 24 -20.23 -8.14 0.03
C SER A 24 -18.76 -8.03 -0.36
N ARG A 25 -17.93 -7.33 0.46
CA ARG A 25 -16.49 -7.20 0.21
C ARG A 25 -15.74 -8.37 0.81
N THR A 26 -14.96 -9.04 -0.02
CA THR A 26 -14.02 -10.08 0.38
C THR A 26 -12.63 -9.50 0.60
N HIS A 27 -11.87 -10.11 1.49
CA HIS A 27 -10.49 -9.74 1.77
C HIS A 27 -9.60 -10.97 1.62
N SER A 28 -8.61 -10.91 0.72
CA SER A 28 -7.61 -11.96 0.58
C SER A 28 -6.64 -11.94 1.77
N GLU A 29 -6.01 -13.07 2.05
CA GLU A 29 -4.98 -13.15 3.10
C GLU A 29 -3.80 -12.20 2.82
N VAL A 30 -3.46 -12.01 1.55
CA VAL A 30 -2.43 -11.06 1.11
C VAL A 30 -2.83 -9.63 1.51
N GLN A 31 -4.06 -9.22 1.20
CA GLN A 31 -4.56 -7.90 1.58
C GLN A 31 -4.58 -7.72 3.10
N VAL A 32 -5.05 -8.71 3.84
CA VAL A 32 -5.05 -8.67 5.32
C VAL A 32 -3.64 -8.54 5.86
N SER A 33 -2.65 -9.22 5.26
CA SER A 33 -1.25 -9.12 5.64
C SER A 33 -0.67 -7.73 5.38
N LYS A 34 -0.98 -7.11 4.22
CA LYS A 34 -0.59 -5.72 3.92
C LYS A 34 -1.16 -4.74 4.96
N ILE A 35 -2.45 -4.88 5.30
CA ILE A 35 -3.09 -4.06 6.35
C ILE A 35 -2.41 -4.28 7.71
N ALA A 36 -2.09 -5.53 8.06
CA ALA A 36 -1.41 -5.85 9.32
C ALA A 36 0.00 -5.24 9.38
N SER A 37 0.77 -5.29 8.29
CA SER A 37 2.08 -4.65 8.19
C SER A 37 1.98 -3.13 8.36
N SER A 38 1.00 -2.50 7.72
CA SER A 38 0.72 -1.07 7.86
C SER A 38 0.34 -0.70 9.31
N ILE A 39 -0.52 -1.49 9.96
CA ILE A 39 -0.88 -1.26 11.38
C ILE A 39 0.34 -1.42 12.30
N LYS A 40 1.21 -2.38 12.01
CA LYS A 40 2.43 -2.61 12.80
C LYS A 40 3.41 -1.45 12.67
N GLU A 41 3.54 -0.88 11.49
CA GLU A 41 4.48 0.22 11.20
C GLU A 41 3.95 1.56 11.72
N PHE A 42 2.73 1.92 11.32
CA PHE A 42 2.18 3.25 11.56
C PHE A 42 1.27 3.34 12.78
N GLY A 43 0.93 2.20 13.39
CA GLY A 43 -0.13 2.13 14.40
C GLY A 43 -1.53 2.02 13.79
N PHE A 44 -2.54 1.88 14.64
CA PHE A 44 -3.94 1.76 14.22
C PHE A 44 -4.56 3.15 14.01
N LEU A 45 -4.18 3.84 12.94
CA LEU A 45 -4.54 5.26 12.70
C LEU A 45 -5.97 5.45 12.19
N ASN A 46 -6.51 4.49 11.44
CA ASN A 46 -7.84 4.61 10.84
C ASN A 46 -8.85 3.73 11.60
N PRO A 47 -9.75 4.30 12.43
CA PRO A 47 -10.62 3.54 13.30
C PRO A 47 -11.64 2.69 12.51
N ILE A 48 -12.18 1.66 13.16
CA ILE A 48 -13.27 0.85 12.64
C ILE A 48 -14.59 1.58 12.87
N LEU A 49 -15.46 1.66 11.88
CA LEU A 49 -16.80 2.21 12.04
C LEU A 49 -17.76 1.11 12.53
N ILE A 50 -18.46 1.38 13.62
CA ILE A 50 -19.42 0.46 14.21
C ILE A 50 -20.76 1.15 14.47
N ASP A 51 -21.83 0.38 14.56
CA ASP A 51 -23.11 0.87 15.08
C ASP A 51 -23.19 0.76 16.61
N LYS A 52 -24.37 1.10 17.15
CA LYS A 52 -24.64 1.03 18.61
C LYS A 52 -24.52 -0.37 19.20
N ASP A 53 -24.68 -1.41 18.38
CA ASP A 53 -24.66 -2.81 18.78
C ASP A 53 -23.30 -3.48 18.48
N ASN A 54 -22.24 -2.67 18.23
CA ASN A 54 -20.89 -3.08 17.83
C ASN A 54 -20.83 -3.81 16.47
N CYS A 55 -21.89 -3.73 15.64
CA CYS A 55 -21.85 -4.29 14.30
C CYS A 55 -20.95 -3.43 13.41
N ILE A 56 -20.03 -4.07 12.70
CA ILE A 56 -19.04 -3.39 11.84
C ILE A 56 -19.75 -2.82 10.61
N ILE A 57 -19.64 -1.51 10.43
CA ILE A 57 -20.09 -0.78 9.25
C ILE A 57 -18.97 -0.68 8.21
N ALA A 58 -17.75 -0.33 8.64
CA ALA A 58 -16.57 -0.25 7.77
C ALA A 58 -15.30 -0.69 8.52
N GLY A 59 -14.36 -1.30 7.80
CA GLY A 59 -13.09 -1.72 8.35
C GLY A 59 -12.98 -3.22 8.67
N HIS A 60 -13.75 -4.08 8.04
CA HIS A 60 -13.66 -5.54 8.22
C HIS A 60 -12.23 -6.07 8.01
N GLY A 61 -11.52 -5.61 6.97
CA GLY A 61 -10.13 -5.99 6.74
C GLY A 61 -9.18 -5.57 7.88
N ARG A 62 -9.45 -4.41 8.52
CA ARG A 62 -8.68 -3.95 9.71
C ARG A 62 -8.95 -4.82 10.92
N VAL A 63 -10.19 -5.31 11.10
CA VAL A 63 -10.51 -6.28 12.17
C VAL A 63 -9.75 -7.59 11.95
N MET A 64 -9.76 -8.13 10.73
CA MET A 64 -9.01 -9.33 10.38
C MET A 64 -7.49 -9.14 10.59
N ALA A 65 -6.96 -7.99 10.23
CA ALA A 65 -5.55 -7.65 10.47
C ALA A 65 -5.23 -7.55 11.97
N ALA A 66 -6.12 -6.94 12.77
CA ALA A 66 -5.98 -6.87 14.22
C ALA A 66 -5.98 -8.26 14.86
N GLN A 67 -6.86 -9.14 14.41
CA GLN A 67 -6.89 -10.55 14.84
C GLN A 67 -5.58 -11.27 14.49
N LYS A 68 -5.07 -11.07 13.27
CA LYS A 68 -3.79 -11.64 12.82
C LYS A 68 -2.62 -11.14 13.65
N LEU A 69 -2.64 -9.89 14.11
CA LEU A 69 -1.63 -9.30 14.98
C LEU A 69 -1.80 -9.66 16.46
N GLY A 70 -2.88 -10.34 16.83
CA GLY A 70 -3.19 -10.69 18.22
C GLY A 70 -3.57 -9.48 19.08
N LEU A 71 -4.03 -8.39 18.47
CA LEU A 71 -4.48 -7.20 19.19
C LEU A 71 -5.76 -7.55 19.99
N LYS A 72 -5.78 -7.17 21.25
CA LYS A 72 -6.96 -7.39 22.11
C LYS A 72 -8.03 -6.34 21.89
N GLU A 73 -7.61 -5.10 21.67
CA GLU A 73 -8.45 -3.93 21.55
C GLU A 73 -8.11 -3.13 20.30
N VAL A 74 -9.09 -2.45 19.75
CA VAL A 74 -8.95 -1.61 18.57
C VAL A 74 -9.74 -0.31 18.71
N PRO A 75 -9.28 0.79 18.09
CA PRO A 75 -10.01 2.05 18.06
C PRO A 75 -11.23 1.93 17.14
N VAL A 76 -12.36 2.42 17.61
CA VAL A 76 -13.61 2.45 16.87
C VAL A 76 -14.26 3.82 16.90
N LEU A 77 -15.05 4.09 15.88
CA LEU A 77 -15.91 5.24 15.78
C LEU A 77 -17.36 4.75 15.75
N GLN A 78 -18.12 5.03 16.83
CA GLN A 78 -19.50 4.59 16.91
C GLN A 78 -20.44 5.59 16.25
N ILE A 79 -21.24 5.10 15.31
CA ILE A 79 -22.22 5.88 14.53
C ILE A 79 -23.61 5.41 14.90
N GLY A 80 -24.44 6.31 15.46
CA GLY A 80 -25.80 5.97 15.93
C GLY A 80 -26.94 6.54 15.12
N HIS A 81 -26.68 7.44 14.18
CA HIS A 81 -27.73 8.19 13.47
C HIS A 81 -28.26 7.57 12.18
N LEU A 82 -27.60 6.51 11.68
CA LEU A 82 -27.99 5.86 10.44
C LEU A 82 -29.17 4.90 10.68
N SER A 83 -30.21 4.99 9.85
CA SER A 83 -31.22 3.94 9.73
C SER A 83 -30.61 2.66 9.17
N GLU A 84 -31.27 1.51 9.34
CA GLU A 84 -30.79 0.23 8.78
C GLU A 84 -30.60 0.28 7.25
N THR A 85 -31.48 0.98 6.53
CA THR A 85 -31.36 1.18 5.09
C THR A 85 -30.14 2.03 4.75
N GLN A 86 -29.91 3.12 5.49
CA GLN A 86 -28.74 4.00 5.30
C GLN A 86 -27.44 3.27 5.63
N LYS A 87 -27.41 2.46 6.69
CA LYS A 87 -26.26 1.65 7.07
C LYS A 87 -25.88 0.68 5.92
N ARG A 88 -26.85 -0.03 5.37
CA ARG A 88 -26.62 -0.93 4.22
C ARG A 88 -26.11 -0.20 2.99
N ALA A 89 -26.72 0.92 2.65
CA ALA A 89 -26.29 1.74 1.52
C ALA A 89 -24.88 2.29 1.72
N TYR A 90 -24.56 2.73 2.94
CA TYR A 90 -23.23 3.25 3.28
C TYR A 90 -22.13 2.17 3.18
N ILE A 91 -22.40 0.95 3.67
CA ILE A 91 -21.45 -0.17 3.54
C ILE A 91 -21.07 -0.41 2.06
N ILE A 92 -22.03 -0.33 1.15
CA ILE A 92 -21.78 -0.49 -0.29
C ILE A 92 -21.01 0.73 -0.83
N ALA A 93 -21.46 1.93 -0.49
CA ALA A 93 -20.86 3.18 -0.98
C ALA A 93 -19.40 3.34 -0.54
N ASP A 94 -19.10 3.10 0.73
CA ASP A 94 -17.73 3.17 1.30
C ASP A 94 -16.76 2.25 0.54
N ASN A 95 -17.19 1.03 0.26
CA ASN A 95 -16.40 0.07 -0.51
C ASN A 95 -16.26 0.46 -1.98
N ARG A 96 -17.30 1.03 -2.60
CA ARG A 96 -17.29 1.36 -4.03
C ARG A 96 -16.51 2.63 -4.32
N LEU A 97 -16.72 3.68 -3.52
CA LEU A 97 -16.05 4.97 -3.71
C LEU A 97 -14.54 4.88 -3.57
N ALA A 98 -14.03 3.99 -2.71
CA ALA A 98 -12.59 3.76 -2.57
C ALA A 98 -11.94 3.20 -3.86
N LEU A 99 -12.71 2.60 -4.78
CA LEU A 99 -12.21 2.06 -6.04
C LEU A 99 -12.18 3.08 -7.17
N ASP A 100 -12.86 4.22 -7.02
CA ASP A 100 -12.94 5.25 -8.06
C ASP A 100 -11.77 6.25 -8.01
N ALA A 101 -10.98 6.24 -6.94
CA ALA A 101 -9.78 7.07 -6.82
C ALA A 101 -8.63 6.47 -7.64
N GLY A 102 -7.86 7.35 -8.30
CA GLY A 102 -6.61 7.02 -8.98
C GLY A 102 -5.42 7.68 -8.28
N TRP A 103 -4.26 7.54 -8.88
CA TRP A 103 -3.01 8.15 -8.44
C TRP A 103 -2.54 9.18 -9.47
N ASP A 104 -2.00 10.27 -8.98
CA ASP A 104 -1.13 11.14 -9.78
C ASP A 104 0.25 10.45 -9.80
N GLU A 105 0.59 9.87 -10.95
CA GLU A 105 1.79 9.03 -11.07
C GLU A 105 3.08 9.83 -10.89
N GLU A 106 3.10 11.10 -11.31
CA GLU A 106 4.26 11.96 -11.16
C GLU A 106 4.52 12.31 -9.68
N MET A 107 3.47 12.72 -8.97
CA MET A 107 3.56 12.99 -7.54
C MET A 107 3.89 11.72 -6.74
N LEU A 108 3.27 10.59 -7.09
CA LEU A 108 3.52 9.32 -6.41
C LEU A 108 4.97 8.87 -6.59
N ARG A 109 5.55 9.05 -7.80
CA ARG A 109 6.96 8.78 -8.07
C ARG A 109 7.88 9.65 -7.22
N ALA A 110 7.57 10.94 -7.12
CA ALA A 110 8.35 11.87 -6.30
C ALA A 110 8.34 11.45 -4.81
N GLU A 111 7.17 11.08 -4.26
CA GLU A 111 7.06 10.59 -2.89
C GLU A 111 7.82 9.27 -2.67
N PHE A 112 7.74 8.33 -3.62
CA PHE A 112 8.49 7.08 -3.54
C PHE A 112 10.00 7.29 -3.60
N ASN A 113 10.49 8.25 -4.42
CA ASN A 113 11.90 8.63 -4.43
C ASN A 113 12.33 9.18 -3.07
N PHE A 114 11.55 10.08 -2.49
CA PHE A 114 11.83 10.64 -1.17
C PHE A 114 11.93 9.55 -0.10
N LEU A 115 10.90 8.70 0.00
CA LEU A 115 10.85 7.61 0.96
C LEU A 115 12.00 6.60 0.76
N GLY A 116 12.30 6.26 -0.51
CA GLY A 116 13.37 5.33 -0.85
C GLY A 116 14.76 5.88 -0.48
N ASN A 117 15.00 7.18 -0.68
CA ASN A 117 16.24 7.84 -0.30
C ASN A 117 16.45 7.85 1.23
N ASP A 118 15.36 7.97 2.00
CA ASP A 118 15.39 7.84 3.45
C ASP A 118 15.48 6.38 3.93
N GLY A 119 15.55 5.41 3.02
CA GLY A 119 15.66 3.98 3.34
C GLY A 119 14.36 3.34 3.81
N PHE A 120 13.23 4.00 3.59
CA PHE A 120 11.92 3.46 3.97
C PHE A 120 11.53 2.28 3.07
N ASN A 121 10.96 1.22 3.65
CA ASN A 121 10.46 0.09 2.88
C ASN A 121 9.13 0.44 2.18
N LEU A 122 9.19 0.66 0.87
CA LEU A 122 8.04 1.09 0.07
C LEU A 122 6.89 0.07 0.03
N GLU A 123 7.14 -1.22 0.27
CA GLU A 123 6.08 -2.23 0.34
C GLU A 123 5.09 -1.97 1.50
N LEU A 124 5.54 -1.25 2.55
CA LEU A 124 4.69 -0.85 3.68
C LEU A 124 3.62 0.17 3.29
N THR A 125 3.77 0.84 2.14
CA THR A 125 2.72 1.69 1.55
C THR A 125 1.54 0.89 0.99
N GLY A 126 1.69 -0.44 0.85
CA GLY A 126 0.68 -1.35 0.32
C GLY A 126 0.83 -1.68 -1.16
N PHE A 127 1.72 -1.01 -1.89
CA PHE A 127 2.05 -1.35 -3.27
C PHE A 127 2.88 -2.63 -3.34
N GLU A 128 2.73 -3.38 -4.41
CA GLU A 128 3.59 -4.53 -4.71
C GLU A 128 4.88 -4.08 -5.40
N ILE A 129 5.95 -4.87 -5.26
CA ILE A 129 7.25 -4.58 -5.90
C ILE A 129 7.08 -4.29 -7.39
N LYS A 130 6.24 -5.06 -8.09
CA LYS A 130 5.96 -4.85 -9.52
C LYS A 130 5.26 -3.51 -9.80
N GLU A 131 4.34 -3.10 -8.94
CA GLU A 131 3.66 -1.81 -9.05
C GLU A 131 4.65 -0.67 -8.82
N ILE A 132 5.49 -0.78 -7.78
CA ILE A 132 6.55 0.19 -7.48
C ILE A 132 7.51 0.30 -8.67
N SER A 133 8.03 -0.83 -9.19
CA SER A 133 8.91 -0.84 -10.36
C SER A 133 8.25 -0.18 -11.57
N SER A 134 6.97 -0.42 -11.79
CA SER A 134 6.24 0.17 -12.93
C SER A 134 6.04 1.69 -12.83
N ILE A 135 6.07 2.24 -11.62
CA ILE A 135 5.99 3.70 -11.40
C ILE A 135 7.32 4.37 -11.76
N PHE A 136 8.45 3.66 -11.57
CA PHE A 136 9.77 4.14 -11.94
C PHE A 136 10.15 3.86 -13.40
N ASP A 137 9.35 3.05 -14.12
CA ASP A 137 9.59 2.75 -15.53
C ASP A 137 9.22 3.96 -16.41
N GLU A 138 10.23 4.72 -16.84
CA GLU A 138 10.07 5.93 -17.66
C GLU A 138 9.57 5.63 -19.07
N THR A 139 9.57 4.37 -19.50
CA THR A 139 9.17 3.99 -20.87
C THR A 139 7.67 4.07 -21.10
N LYS A 140 6.84 4.10 -20.05
CA LYS A 140 5.37 4.18 -20.16
C LYS A 140 4.83 5.54 -20.66
N GLY A 141 5.65 6.61 -20.65
CA GLY A 141 5.27 7.95 -21.11
C GLY A 141 5.61 8.27 -22.57
N VAL A 142 6.44 7.48 -23.20
CA VAL A 142 6.88 7.70 -24.58
C VAL A 142 6.11 6.77 -25.51
N LYS A 143 5.14 7.30 -26.25
CA LYS A 143 4.65 6.62 -27.46
C LYS A 143 5.80 6.60 -28.46
N ILE A 144 6.65 5.59 -28.37
CA ILE A 144 7.60 5.28 -29.43
C ILE A 144 6.77 4.66 -30.55
N ASN A 145 6.71 5.34 -31.70
CA ASN A 145 6.22 4.74 -32.93
C ASN A 145 7.06 3.47 -33.17
N ASN A 146 6.37 2.36 -33.11
CA ASN A 146 6.95 1.02 -33.23
C ASN A 146 7.64 0.85 -34.59
N GLU A 147 8.94 0.81 -34.56
CA GLU A 147 9.78 0.07 -35.52
C GLU A 147 11.14 -0.22 -34.88
N ILE A 148 11.17 -0.89 -33.71
CA ILE A 148 12.37 -1.56 -33.20
C ILE A 148 11.92 -2.75 -32.38
N ASP A 149 12.50 -3.89 -32.70
CA ASP A 149 12.26 -5.22 -32.14
C ASP A 149 12.22 -5.28 -30.61
N ASP A 150 11.37 -6.20 -30.09
CA ASP A 150 11.23 -6.61 -28.71
C ASP A 150 12.59 -6.96 -28.09
N ILE A 151 13.21 -5.99 -27.42
CA ILE A 151 14.32 -6.29 -26.51
C ILE A 151 13.76 -6.08 -25.10
N GLU A 152 13.37 -7.15 -24.43
CA GLU A 152 13.14 -7.16 -22.99
C GLU A 152 14.47 -6.79 -22.30
N HIS A 153 14.51 -5.63 -21.66
CA HIS A 153 15.64 -5.25 -20.82
C HIS A 153 15.32 -5.58 -19.36
N ASP A 154 15.94 -6.61 -18.83
CA ASP A 154 15.96 -6.85 -17.40
C ASP A 154 17.08 -6.01 -16.75
N PHE A 155 16.76 -5.25 -15.72
CA PHE A 155 17.77 -4.51 -14.96
C PHE A 155 17.65 -4.80 -13.46
N PHE A 156 18.80 -4.75 -12.78
CA PHE A 156 18.90 -4.94 -11.35
C PHE A 156 19.47 -3.68 -10.71
N ILE A 157 18.84 -3.24 -9.61
CA ILE A 157 19.35 -2.12 -8.82
C ILE A 157 20.09 -2.71 -7.62
N ILE A 158 21.40 -2.46 -7.54
CA ILE A 158 22.23 -2.88 -6.44
C ILE A 158 22.56 -1.66 -5.58
N LYS A 159 22.09 -1.65 -4.33
CA LYS A 159 22.44 -0.61 -3.34
C LYS A 159 23.67 -1.05 -2.55
N TYR A 160 24.63 -0.16 -2.42
CA TYR A 160 25.87 -0.40 -1.65
C TYR A 160 26.28 0.88 -0.90
N PRO A 161 27.02 0.76 0.23
CA PRO A 161 27.58 1.91 0.91
C PRO A 161 28.54 2.67 -0.01
N PRO A 162 28.60 4.02 0.04
CA PRO A 162 29.43 4.82 -0.86
C PRO A 162 30.92 4.44 -0.87
N ASP A 163 31.44 4.01 0.28
CA ASP A 163 32.84 3.54 0.44
C ASP A 163 33.11 2.19 -0.23
N LYS A 164 32.08 1.47 -0.64
CA LYS A 164 32.16 0.16 -1.32
C LYS A 164 31.94 0.22 -2.82
N LYS A 165 31.72 1.40 -3.39
CA LYS A 165 31.40 1.58 -4.83
C LYS A 165 32.39 0.86 -5.72
N ILE A 166 33.68 1.09 -5.53
CA ILE A 166 34.78 0.51 -6.36
C ILE A 166 34.79 -1.01 -6.25
N ASP A 167 34.67 -1.54 -5.04
CA ASP A 167 34.70 -2.99 -4.80
C ASP A 167 33.51 -3.68 -5.50
N VAL A 168 32.32 -3.13 -5.35
CA VAL A 168 31.08 -3.66 -5.97
C VAL A 168 31.17 -3.57 -7.48
N MET A 169 31.61 -2.45 -8.05
CA MET A 169 31.74 -2.28 -9.50
C MET A 169 32.77 -3.24 -10.10
N ASN A 170 33.89 -3.50 -9.42
CA ASN A 170 34.86 -4.47 -9.87
C ASN A 170 34.33 -5.90 -9.90
N VAL A 171 33.61 -6.31 -8.84
CA VAL A 171 32.99 -7.65 -8.76
C VAL A 171 31.95 -7.81 -9.86
N LEU A 172 31.08 -6.81 -10.08
CA LEU A 172 30.07 -6.86 -11.11
C LEU A 172 30.67 -6.88 -12.52
N SER A 173 31.66 -6.04 -12.80
CA SER A 173 32.37 -6.00 -14.08
C SER A 173 33.01 -7.35 -14.42
N GLU A 174 33.62 -8.00 -13.43
CA GLU A 174 34.20 -9.34 -13.60
C GLU A 174 33.13 -10.40 -13.84
N SER A 175 31.99 -10.30 -13.15
CA SER A 175 30.89 -11.28 -13.26
C SER A 175 30.15 -11.22 -14.59
N ILE A 176 30.09 -10.06 -15.27
CA ILE A 176 29.32 -9.87 -16.50
C ILE A 176 30.20 -9.79 -17.76
N LYS A 177 31.53 -9.82 -17.64
CA LYS A 177 32.45 -9.61 -18.76
C LYS A 177 32.21 -10.55 -19.95
N ASP A 178 31.72 -11.76 -19.68
CA ASP A 178 31.49 -12.79 -20.69
C ASP A 178 30.01 -12.87 -21.13
N ILE A 179 29.16 -11.96 -20.64
CA ILE A 179 27.72 -11.95 -20.96
C ILE A 179 27.47 -10.90 -22.04
N VAL A 180 27.06 -11.37 -23.22
CA VAL A 180 26.74 -10.49 -24.35
C VAL A 180 25.48 -9.69 -24.09
N GLY A 181 25.54 -8.37 -24.33
CA GLY A 181 24.39 -7.48 -24.19
C GLY A 181 24.16 -6.92 -22.79
N VAL A 182 25.05 -7.18 -21.83
CA VAL A 182 24.98 -6.59 -20.50
C VAL A 182 25.92 -5.39 -20.37
N SER A 183 25.45 -4.32 -19.79
CA SER A 183 26.24 -3.12 -19.49
C SER A 183 25.97 -2.62 -18.08
N LEU A 184 27.02 -2.06 -17.45
CA LEU A 184 26.92 -1.45 -16.13
C LEU A 184 26.79 0.06 -16.27
N TRP A 185 25.80 0.59 -15.59
CA TRP A 185 25.60 2.04 -15.45
C TRP A 185 25.75 2.44 -14.00
N CYS A 186 26.33 3.58 -13.75
CA CYS A 186 26.50 4.15 -12.43
C CYS A 186 26.09 5.62 -12.52
N ASP A 187 25.08 6.02 -11.75
CA ASP A 187 24.74 7.44 -11.62
C ASP A 187 25.83 8.12 -10.80
N ASP A 188 26.62 8.97 -11.48
CA ASP A 188 27.68 9.78 -10.86
C ASP A 188 27.20 11.16 -10.37
N GLU A 189 25.90 11.42 -10.38
CA GLU A 189 25.33 12.68 -9.88
C GLU A 189 24.93 12.56 -8.40
N GLN A 190 25.95 12.55 -7.53
CA GLN A 190 25.88 13.12 -6.18
C GLN A 190 27.30 13.41 -5.67
N ILE A 191 27.82 14.55 -6.04
CA ILE A 191 28.82 15.29 -5.27
C ILE A 191 28.18 16.62 -4.85
#